data_43951d48a38e3acec1c578ee2a5d0fcd
#
_entry.id   43951d48a38e3acec1c578ee2a5d0fcd
#
_cell.length_a   1.000
_cell.length_b   1.000
_cell.length_c   1.000
_cell.angle_alpha   90.00
_cell.angle_beta   90.00
_cell.angle_gamma   90.00
#
_symmetry.space_group_name_H-M   'P 1'
#
loop_
_entity.id
_entity.type
_entity.pdbx_description
1 polymer ?
#
loop_
_entity_poly.entity_id
_entity_poly.type
_entity_poly.pdbx_seq_one_letter_code
_entity_poly.pdbx_strand_id
1 'polypeptide(L)'
;MNSIYRNFIITLKVNKMAATLNICGLVIAFTLFDSVAIRTESERTFDKIHSKAEAIYRLDCVTSKSQWPTQILPFAQAFASSSPHILESTIINPYVGEVYFTIGRDEILKGYKEPVITCTPGIVSIFDFQLVEGSLDCLDDPEKCLLPESMARKIFGESSAIGKELLAEEEIWSKERKSLVVGGVYKDFPENTQLNNAIYTSLSSTYCMDDWDNWIFLCYVLLDDPSQKDLICSQFNQAFPFKPVSYTHLTLPTIYSV
;
A
#
# COMPACT_ATOMS: atom_id res chain seq x y z
N MET A 1 1.39 55.53 17.22
CA MET A 1 1.93 54.68 16.11
C MET A 1 3.43 54.87 16.12
N ASN A 2 4.22 53.83 16.45
CA ASN A 2 5.64 53.93 16.73
C ASN A 2 6.42 54.50 15.52
N SER A 3 7.34 55.44 15.77
CA SER A 3 8.22 56.06 14.78
C SER A 3 8.92 55.06 13.87
N ILE A 4 9.23 53.86 14.37
CA ILE A 4 9.85 52.77 13.65
C ILE A 4 8.98 52.28 12.50
N TYR A 5 7.68 52.06 12.73
CA TYR A 5 6.75 51.63 11.68
C TYR A 5 6.58 52.67 10.55
N ARG A 6 6.54 53.94 10.96
CA ARG A 6 6.42 55.04 9.98
C ARG A 6 7.67 55.12 9.08
N ASN A 7 8.85 55.04 9.69
CA ASN A 7 10.12 55.07 8.95
C ASN A 7 10.26 53.85 8.03
N PHE A 8 9.84 52.64 8.47
CA PHE A 8 9.84 51.43 7.69
C PHE A 8 8.95 51.56 6.42
N ILE A 9 7.72 52.06 6.59
CA ILE A 9 6.80 52.29 5.47
C ILE A 9 7.34 53.34 4.48
N ILE A 10 7.97 54.41 4.97
CA ILE A 10 8.58 55.43 4.11
C ILE A 10 9.74 54.81 3.32
N THR A 11 10.62 54.03 3.94
CA THR A 11 11.73 53.33 3.27
C THR A 11 11.25 52.39 2.20
N LEU A 12 10.17 51.61 2.43
CA LEU A 12 9.55 50.75 1.42
C LEU A 12 9.01 51.52 0.22
N LYS A 13 8.40 52.70 0.48
CA LYS A 13 7.86 53.56 -0.59
C LYS A 13 8.91 54.26 -1.44
N VAL A 14 10.05 54.58 -0.84
CA VAL A 14 11.17 55.26 -1.52
C VAL A 14 11.97 54.24 -2.36
N ASN A 15 12.25 53.06 -1.79
CA ASN A 15 13.07 52.00 -2.44
C ASN A 15 12.21 50.84 -2.93
N LYS A 16 11.21 51.10 -3.73
CA LYS A 16 10.22 50.09 -4.17
C LYS A 16 10.85 48.84 -4.80
N MET A 17 11.82 49.04 -5.72
CA MET A 17 12.46 47.91 -6.39
C MET A 17 13.22 46.99 -5.42
N ALA A 18 14.02 47.56 -4.50
CA ALA A 18 14.75 46.81 -3.52
C ALA A 18 13.81 46.08 -2.54
N ALA A 19 12.73 46.77 -2.13
CA ALA A 19 11.72 46.19 -1.25
C ALA A 19 11.00 45.02 -1.94
N THR A 20 10.59 45.18 -3.22
CA THR A 20 9.96 44.10 -3.97
C THR A 20 10.90 42.92 -4.15
N LEU A 21 12.16 43.15 -4.50
CA LEU A 21 13.14 42.08 -4.68
C LEU A 21 13.36 41.28 -3.39
N ASN A 22 13.48 41.99 -2.24
CA ASN A 22 13.65 41.35 -0.95
C ASN A 22 12.40 40.55 -0.53
N ILE A 23 11.21 41.09 -0.77
CA ILE A 23 9.96 40.37 -0.47
C ILE A 23 9.84 39.12 -1.36
N CYS A 24 10.11 39.24 -2.67
CA CYS A 24 10.10 38.08 -3.57
C CYS A 24 11.13 37.02 -3.16
N GLY A 25 12.35 37.45 -2.81
CA GLY A 25 13.37 36.52 -2.31
C GLY A 25 12.95 35.79 -1.03
N LEU A 26 12.34 36.56 -0.09
CA LEU A 26 11.85 35.97 1.15
C LEU A 26 10.69 35.00 0.93
N VAL A 27 9.75 35.33 0.05
CA VAL A 27 8.63 34.46 -0.31
C VAL A 27 9.16 33.15 -0.91
N ILE A 28 10.08 33.22 -1.87
CA ILE A 28 10.70 32.03 -2.46
C ILE A 28 11.39 31.18 -1.39
N ALA A 29 12.19 31.81 -0.52
CA ALA A 29 12.91 31.10 0.54
C ALA A 29 11.96 30.39 1.51
N PHE A 30 10.89 31.06 1.97
CA PHE A 30 9.90 30.42 2.84
C PHE A 30 9.12 29.31 2.15
N THR A 31 8.71 29.52 0.88
CA THR A 31 8.01 28.47 0.14
C THR A 31 8.85 27.20 -0.02
N LEU A 32 10.15 27.36 -0.30
CA LEU A 32 11.06 26.22 -0.38
C LEU A 32 11.26 25.54 0.99
N PHE A 33 11.43 26.33 2.05
CA PHE A 33 11.58 25.82 3.40
C PHE A 33 10.33 25.04 3.84
N ASP A 34 9.14 25.62 3.66
CA ASP A 34 7.88 24.97 4.00
C ASP A 34 7.67 23.69 3.21
N SER A 35 7.99 23.69 1.90
CA SER A 35 7.89 22.50 1.06
C SER A 35 8.79 21.36 1.56
N VAL A 36 10.04 21.68 1.97
CA VAL A 36 10.95 20.68 2.53
C VAL A 36 10.46 20.21 3.89
N ALA A 37 9.98 21.12 4.74
CA ALA A 37 9.49 20.79 6.08
C ALA A 37 8.26 19.86 6.01
N ILE A 38 7.29 20.17 5.13
CA ILE A 38 6.09 19.34 4.92
C ILE A 38 6.50 17.95 4.43
N ARG A 39 7.41 17.88 3.45
CA ARG A 39 7.89 16.59 2.92
C ARG A 39 8.60 15.76 4.00
N THR A 40 9.48 16.39 4.76
CA THR A 40 10.21 15.72 5.84
C THR A 40 9.25 15.19 6.90
N GLU A 41 8.21 15.95 7.27
CA GLU A 41 7.22 15.51 8.24
C GLU A 41 6.35 14.37 7.67
N SER A 42 5.97 14.43 6.39
CA SER A 42 5.27 13.34 5.73
C SER A 42 6.12 12.05 5.71
N GLU A 43 7.41 12.13 5.40
CA GLU A 43 8.31 10.98 5.42
C GLU A 43 8.52 10.43 6.85
N ARG A 44 8.60 11.30 7.85
CA ARG A 44 8.74 10.89 9.26
C ARG A 44 7.50 10.23 9.85
N THR A 45 6.33 10.53 9.32
CA THR A 45 5.04 9.97 9.77
C THR A 45 4.54 8.85 8.87
N PHE A 46 5.30 8.50 7.82
CA PHE A 46 4.94 7.46 6.88
C PHE A 46 4.80 6.10 7.59
N ASP A 47 3.71 5.39 7.32
CA ASP A 47 3.34 4.10 7.90
C ASP A 47 3.24 4.03 9.45
N LYS A 48 3.39 5.14 10.17
CA LYS A 48 3.28 5.15 11.65
C LYS A 48 1.88 4.92 12.19
N ILE A 49 0.89 4.83 11.32
CA ILE A 49 -0.49 4.49 11.71
C ILE A 49 -0.60 3.03 12.18
N HIS A 50 0.33 2.18 11.77
CA HIS A 50 0.33 0.77 12.14
C HIS A 50 1.03 0.55 13.48
N SER A 51 0.32 -0.07 14.42
CA SER A 51 0.80 -0.29 15.79
C SER A 51 2.07 -1.16 15.85
N LYS A 52 2.28 -1.99 14.83
CA LYS A 52 3.40 -2.93 14.70
C LYS A 52 4.46 -2.46 13.70
N ALA A 53 4.44 -1.19 13.26
CA ALA A 53 5.29 -0.69 12.18
C ALA A 53 6.78 -1.04 12.32
N GLU A 54 7.32 -1.04 13.55
CA GLU A 54 8.72 -1.35 13.82
C GLU A 54 9.08 -2.84 13.65
N ALA A 55 8.09 -3.72 13.58
CA ALA A 55 8.24 -5.17 13.41
C ALA A 55 7.79 -5.67 12.02
N ILE A 56 7.26 -4.78 11.18
CA ILE A 56 6.81 -5.10 9.83
C ILE A 56 7.98 -4.88 8.86
N TYR A 57 8.29 -5.90 8.08
CA TYR A 57 9.36 -5.85 7.09
C TYR A 57 8.85 -6.27 5.71
N ARG A 58 9.33 -5.57 4.68
CA ARG A 58 9.09 -5.96 3.29
C ARG A 58 10.26 -6.79 2.79
N LEU A 59 9.98 -7.88 2.09
CA LEU A 59 10.97 -8.69 1.40
C LEU A 59 11.35 -8.04 0.09
N ASP A 60 12.58 -7.59 -0.04
CA ASP A 60 13.13 -7.05 -1.28
C ASP A 60 14.20 -8.00 -1.84
N CYS A 61 14.30 -8.05 -3.15
CA CYS A 61 15.38 -8.74 -3.84
C CYS A 61 16.48 -7.75 -4.20
N VAL A 62 17.70 -8.02 -3.77
CA VAL A 62 18.85 -7.12 -4.00
C VAL A 62 19.84 -7.79 -4.92
N THR A 63 20.21 -7.10 -5.98
CA THR A 63 21.28 -7.49 -6.88
C THR A 63 22.44 -6.49 -6.78
N SER A 64 23.59 -6.80 -7.36
CA SER A 64 24.74 -5.88 -7.41
C SER A 64 24.43 -4.54 -8.09
N LYS A 65 23.34 -4.43 -8.86
CA LYS A 65 22.99 -3.26 -9.68
C LYS A 65 21.64 -2.64 -9.34
N SER A 66 20.74 -3.37 -8.68
CA SER A 66 19.35 -2.94 -8.45
C SER A 66 18.74 -3.64 -7.27
N GLN A 67 17.72 -3.00 -6.70
CA GLN A 67 16.85 -3.51 -5.66
C GLN A 67 15.42 -3.53 -6.17
N TRP A 68 14.73 -4.64 -5.95
CA TRP A 68 13.36 -4.85 -6.42
C TRP A 68 12.47 -5.22 -5.24
N PRO A 69 11.39 -4.49 -5.00
CA PRO A 69 10.46 -4.80 -3.92
C PRO A 69 9.54 -5.98 -4.26
N THR A 70 9.47 -6.36 -5.54
CA THR A 70 8.57 -7.40 -6.01
C THR A 70 9.24 -8.76 -6.07
N GLN A 71 8.45 -9.79 -5.81
CA GLN A 71 8.84 -11.19 -5.78
C GLN A 71 7.95 -12.01 -6.71
N ILE A 72 8.40 -13.23 -7.02
CA ILE A 72 7.54 -14.27 -7.57
C ILE A 72 6.77 -14.96 -6.45
N LEU A 73 5.56 -15.41 -6.72
CA LEU A 73 4.69 -15.97 -5.68
C LEU A 73 5.29 -17.18 -4.95
N PRO A 74 5.85 -18.20 -5.63
CA PRO A 74 6.46 -19.35 -4.95
C PRO A 74 7.61 -18.97 -4.01
N PHE A 75 8.40 -17.97 -4.39
CA PHE A 75 9.50 -17.47 -3.57
C PHE A 75 8.99 -16.75 -2.32
N ALA A 76 8.02 -15.86 -2.48
CA ALA A 76 7.39 -15.15 -1.37
C ALA A 76 6.77 -16.12 -0.34
N GLN A 77 6.06 -17.16 -0.82
CA GLN A 77 5.47 -18.19 0.04
C GLN A 77 6.51 -19.03 0.77
N ALA A 78 7.58 -19.41 0.06
CA ALA A 78 8.68 -20.16 0.67
C ALA A 78 9.38 -19.32 1.76
N PHE A 79 9.59 -18.02 1.52
CA PHE A 79 10.15 -17.12 2.51
C PHE A 79 9.25 -16.97 3.73
N ALA A 80 7.96 -16.74 3.50
CA ALA A 80 6.96 -16.59 4.56
C ALA A 80 6.91 -17.76 5.54
N SER A 81 7.25 -18.96 5.06
CA SER A 81 7.27 -20.21 5.86
C SER A 81 8.66 -20.60 6.34
N SER A 82 9.69 -19.78 6.12
CA SER A 82 11.10 -20.19 6.30
C SER A 82 11.61 -20.15 7.73
N SER A 83 10.94 -19.42 8.62
CA SER A 83 11.43 -19.20 9.99
C SER A 83 10.29 -19.13 11.01
N PRO A 84 10.47 -19.70 12.21
CA PRO A 84 9.51 -19.55 13.30
C PRO A 84 9.45 -18.12 13.86
N HIS A 85 10.42 -17.25 13.55
CA HIS A 85 10.44 -15.85 13.93
C HIS A 85 9.55 -14.97 13.06
N ILE A 86 8.98 -15.53 11.99
CA ILE A 86 7.94 -14.87 11.19
C ILE A 86 6.59 -15.24 11.80
N LEU A 87 6.01 -14.29 12.54
CA LEU A 87 4.72 -14.51 13.21
C LEU A 87 3.57 -14.54 12.22
N GLU A 88 3.61 -13.63 11.25
CA GLU A 88 2.58 -13.47 10.22
C GLU A 88 3.23 -13.01 8.91
N SER A 89 2.57 -13.33 7.81
CA SER A 89 2.99 -12.90 6.48
C SER A 89 1.81 -12.52 5.62
N THR A 90 2.03 -11.58 4.72
CA THR A 90 1.06 -11.28 3.66
C THR A 90 1.75 -11.09 2.33
N ILE A 91 1.11 -11.60 1.28
CA ILE A 91 1.52 -11.44 -0.09
C ILE A 91 0.45 -10.61 -0.79
N ILE A 92 0.87 -9.54 -1.42
CA ILE A 92 -0.01 -8.54 -2.02
C ILE A 92 0.36 -8.41 -3.50
N ASN A 93 -0.66 -8.42 -4.36
CA ASN A 93 -0.52 -8.00 -5.74
C ASN A 93 -1.17 -6.64 -5.95
N PRO A 94 -0.39 -5.55 -6.00
CA PRO A 94 -0.91 -4.20 -6.19
C PRO A 94 -1.18 -3.85 -7.66
N TYR A 95 -0.85 -4.73 -8.60
CA TYR A 95 -0.88 -4.45 -10.05
C TYR A 95 -2.14 -4.95 -10.75
N VAL A 96 -3.18 -5.35 -10.01
CA VAL A 96 -4.49 -5.66 -10.60
C VAL A 96 -5.06 -4.45 -11.33
N GLY A 97 -4.84 -3.27 -10.75
CA GLY A 97 -5.30 -2.02 -11.35
C GLY A 97 -6.76 -1.71 -11.04
N GLU A 98 -7.35 -0.91 -11.92
CA GLU A 98 -8.75 -0.52 -11.80
C GLU A 98 -9.65 -1.48 -12.56
N VAL A 99 -10.67 -1.99 -11.90
CA VAL A 99 -11.64 -2.94 -12.43
C VAL A 99 -13.01 -2.29 -12.54
N TYR A 100 -13.73 -2.57 -13.61
CA TYR A 100 -15.13 -2.17 -13.77
C TYR A 100 -16.06 -3.12 -13.04
N PHE A 101 -16.84 -2.56 -12.13
CA PHE A 101 -17.90 -3.28 -11.42
C PHE A 101 -19.27 -2.77 -11.81
N THR A 102 -20.17 -3.68 -12.02
CA THR A 102 -21.59 -3.39 -12.24
C THR A 102 -22.37 -3.75 -10.97
N ILE A 103 -23.20 -2.83 -10.53
CA ILE A 103 -24.01 -2.95 -9.33
C ILE A 103 -25.46 -2.61 -9.69
N GLY A 104 -26.37 -3.43 -9.23
CA GLY A 104 -27.79 -3.24 -9.46
C GLY A 104 -28.53 -4.53 -9.74
N ARG A 105 -29.83 -4.50 -9.56
CA ARG A 105 -30.75 -5.55 -9.99
C ARG A 105 -31.67 -4.95 -11.05
N ASP A 106 -32.02 -5.73 -12.04
CA ASP A 106 -32.92 -5.40 -13.12
C ASP A 106 -32.39 -4.34 -14.09
N GLU A 107 -33.20 -3.40 -14.58
CA GLU A 107 -32.92 -2.51 -15.72
C GLU A 107 -31.94 -1.36 -15.42
N ILE A 108 -31.59 -1.12 -14.15
CA ILE A 108 -30.70 0.01 -13.79
C ILE A 108 -29.38 -0.52 -13.25
N LEU A 109 -28.43 -0.74 -14.14
CA LEU A 109 -27.05 -1.07 -13.79
C LEU A 109 -26.24 0.21 -13.69
N LYS A 110 -25.50 0.34 -12.60
CA LYS A 110 -24.51 1.42 -12.43
C LYS A 110 -23.12 0.82 -12.50
N GLY A 111 -22.28 1.35 -13.37
CA GLY A 111 -20.87 0.94 -13.49
C GLY A 111 -19.97 1.84 -12.65
N TYR A 112 -19.01 1.24 -11.96
CA TYR A 112 -17.98 1.92 -11.19
C TYR A 112 -16.62 1.35 -11.56
N LYS A 113 -15.65 2.21 -11.76
CA LYS A 113 -14.25 1.83 -12.00
C LYS A 113 -13.47 2.09 -10.74
N GLU A 114 -13.01 1.02 -10.08
CA GLU A 114 -12.41 1.10 -8.75
C GLU A 114 -11.11 0.28 -8.68
N PRO A 115 -10.11 0.72 -7.92
CA PRO A 115 -8.87 -0.01 -7.74
C PRO A 115 -9.09 -1.29 -6.94
N VAL A 116 -8.45 -2.36 -7.38
CA VAL A 116 -8.48 -3.68 -6.73
C VAL A 116 -7.07 -4.11 -6.38
N ILE A 117 -6.92 -4.68 -5.21
CA ILE A 117 -5.69 -5.30 -4.71
C ILE A 117 -6.03 -6.72 -4.28
N THR A 118 -5.30 -7.70 -4.79
CA THR A 118 -5.43 -9.08 -4.30
C THR A 118 -4.35 -9.35 -3.26
N CYS A 119 -4.71 -10.02 -2.17
CA CYS A 119 -3.80 -10.27 -1.06
C CYS A 119 -4.11 -11.58 -0.33
N THR A 120 -3.17 -12.05 0.46
CA THR A 120 -3.44 -13.13 1.42
C THR A 120 -4.08 -12.56 2.69
N PRO A 121 -4.90 -13.35 3.42
CA PRO A 121 -5.66 -12.89 4.60
C PRO A 121 -4.79 -12.28 5.70
N GLY A 122 -3.52 -12.68 5.83
CA GLY A 122 -2.58 -12.13 6.82
C GLY A 122 -2.40 -10.61 6.77
N ILE A 123 -2.87 -9.94 5.70
CA ILE A 123 -2.79 -8.48 5.57
C ILE A 123 -3.45 -7.76 6.75
N VAL A 124 -4.59 -8.24 7.23
CA VAL A 124 -5.35 -7.62 8.34
C VAL A 124 -4.72 -7.89 9.71
N SER A 125 -3.87 -8.90 9.81
CA SER A 125 -3.10 -9.21 11.04
C SER A 125 -1.81 -8.38 11.13
N ILE A 126 -1.24 -8.01 9.99
CA ILE A 126 0.01 -7.23 9.90
C ILE A 126 -0.30 -5.75 9.97
N PHE A 127 -1.26 -5.28 9.18
CA PHE A 127 -1.64 -3.88 9.06
C PHE A 127 -2.93 -3.59 9.83
N ASP A 128 -3.00 -2.41 10.45
CA ASP A 128 -4.15 -2.02 11.29
C ASP A 128 -5.31 -1.53 10.41
N PHE A 129 -6.13 -2.45 9.93
CA PHE A 129 -7.40 -2.13 9.29
C PHE A 129 -8.42 -1.77 10.38
N GLN A 130 -8.91 -0.52 10.38
CA GLN A 130 -9.97 -0.10 11.28
C GLN A 130 -11.32 -0.50 10.69
N LEU A 131 -11.96 -1.52 11.25
CA LEU A 131 -13.27 -1.99 10.81
C LEU A 131 -14.36 -0.96 11.10
N VAL A 132 -15.16 -0.65 10.09
CA VAL A 132 -16.37 0.20 10.19
C VAL A 132 -17.63 -0.66 10.23
N GLU A 133 -17.71 -1.68 9.36
CA GLU A 133 -18.88 -2.56 9.26
C GLU A 133 -18.44 -3.96 8.77
N GLY A 134 -19.12 -5.02 9.20
CA GLY A 134 -18.83 -6.40 8.77
C GLY A 134 -17.72 -7.09 9.54
N SER A 135 -16.86 -7.86 8.87
CA SER A 135 -15.71 -8.56 9.46
C SER A 135 -14.47 -8.47 8.58
N LEU A 136 -13.27 -8.33 9.20
CA LEU A 136 -12.00 -8.41 8.50
C LEU A 136 -11.67 -9.84 8.07
N ASP A 137 -12.17 -10.87 8.76
CA ASP A 137 -11.96 -12.28 8.41
C ASP A 137 -12.65 -12.67 7.09
N CYS A 138 -13.40 -11.75 6.48
CA CYS A 138 -14.02 -12.00 5.19
C CYS A 138 -13.00 -12.28 4.07
N LEU A 139 -11.73 -11.88 4.22
CA LEU A 139 -10.67 -12.18 3.26
C LEU A 139 -10.25 -13.65 3.23
N ASP A 140 -10.66 -14.46 4.21
CA ASP A 140 -10.49 -15.92 4.17
C ASP A 140 -11.38 -16.58 3.11
N ASP A 141 -12.44 -15.89 2.72
CA ASP A 141 -13.37 -16.33 1.69
C ASP A 141 -13.00 -15.67 0.34
N PRO A 142 -12.60 -16.45 -0.68
CA PRO A 142 -12.19 -15.91 -1.97
C PRO A 142 -13.30 -15.20 -2.76
N GLU A 143 -14.55 -15.35 -2.35
CA GLU A 143 -15.70 -14.67 -2.96
C GLU A 143 -16.05 -13.35 -2.27
N LYS A 144 -15.33 -13.01 -1.18
CA LYS A 144 -15.57 -11.79 -0.42
C LYS A 144 -14.49 -10.74 -0.61
N CYS A 145 -14.86 -9.50 -0.28
CA CYS A 145 -13.95 -8.37 -0.33
C CYS A 145 -14.17 -7.39 0.83
N LEU A 146 -13.11 -6.59 1.07
CA LEU A 146 -13.14 -5.42 1.93
C LEU A 146 -13.19 -4.15 1.08
N LEU A 147 -14.06 -3.20 1.44
CA LEU A 147 -14.15 -1.90 0.80
C LEU A 147 -13.68 -0.78 1.74
N PRO A 148 -13.03 0.29 1.24
CA PRO A 148 -12.83 1.50 2.02
C PRO A 148 -14.18 2.23 2.22
N GLU A 149 -14.33 2.91 3.35
CA GLU A 149 -15.57 3.61 3.73
C GLU A 149 -16.01 4.62 2.66
N SER A 150 -15.07 5.39 2.12
CA SER A 150 -15.37 6.37 1.06
C SER A 150 -15.97 5.71 -0.19
N MET A 151 -15.47 4.55 -0.56
CA MET A 151 -15.95 3.79 -1.71
C MET A 151 -17.31 3.15 -1.42
N ALA A 152 -17.49 2.56 -0.23
CA ALA A 152 -18.78 2.02 0.18
C ALA A 152 -19.86 3.10 0.13
N ARG A 153 -19.55 4.31 0.63
CA ARG A 153 -20.46 5.46 0.60
C ARG A 153 -20.71 5.99 -0.82
N LYS A 154 -19.68 6.03 -1.67
CA LYS A 154 -19.80 6.41 -3.09
C LYS A 154 -20.74 5.48 -3.87
N ILE A 155 -20.64 4.18 -3.61
CA ILE A 155 -21.36 3.15 -4.36
C ILE A 155 -22.78 2.93 -3.82
N PHE A 156 -22.93 2.82 -2.50
CA PHE A 156 -24.17 2.39 -1.84
C PHE A 156 -24.87 3.54 -1.07
N GLY A 157 -24.26 4.73 -1.00
CA GLY A 157 -24.79 5.85 -0.24
C GLY A 157 -24.79 5.56 1.26
N GLU A 158 -25.93 5.85 1.92
CA GLU A 158 -26.12 5.62 3.35
C GLU A 158 -26.60 4.17 3.68
N SER A 159 -26.75 3.32 2.65
CA SER A 159 -27.19 1.94 2.88
C SER A 159 -25.99 1.08 3.23
N SER A 160 -26.19 0.09 4.13
CA SER A 160 -25.15 -0.92 4.40
C SER A 160 -24.63 -1.56 3.10
N ALA A 161 -23.32 -1.65 3.02
CA ALA A 161 -22.64 -2.32 1.90
C ALA A 161 -22.57 -3.84 2.09
N ILE A 162 -22.67 -4.33 3.33
CA ILE A 162 -22.46 -5.73 3.67
C ILE A 162 -23.43 -6.65 2.96
N GLY A 163 -22.93 -7.74 2.39
CA GLY A 163 -23.70 -8.74 1.65
C GLY A 163 -24.13 -8.29 0.25
N LYS A 164 -23.77 -7.08 -0.18
CA LYS A 164 -24.03 -6.63 -1.55
C LYS A 164 -22.99 -7.17 -2.49
N GLU A 165 -23.41 -7.41 -3.73
CA GLU A 165 -22.62 -8.03 -4.78
C GLU A 165 -22.06 -6.98 -5.72
N LEU A 166 -20.78 -7.11 -6.03
CA LEU A 166 -20.03 -6.37 -7.04
C LEU A 166 -19.71 -7.31 -8.18
N LEU A 167 -20.36 -7.15 -9.33
CA LEU A 167 -20.06 -7.96 -10.49
C LEU A 167 -18.93 -7.32 -11.30
N ALA A 168 -17.78 -7.97 -11.35
CA ALA A 168 -16.67 -7.52 -12.19
C ALA A 168 -16.97 -7.81 -13.67
N GLU A 169 -16.81 -6.81 -14.53
CA GLU A 169 -16.98 -6.95 -15.98
C GLU A 169 -15.75 -7.58 -16.64
N GLU A 170 -14.59 -7.43 -16.00
CA GLU A 170 -13.31 -7.99 -16.44
C GLU A 170 -12.86 -9.13 -15.54
N GLU A 171 -11.96 -9.97 -16.07
CA GLU A 171 -11.36 -11.05 -15.31
C GLU A 171 -10.38 -10.48 -14.27
N ILE A 172 -10.72 -10.66 -12.99
CA ILE A 172 -9.79 -10.32 -11.89
C ILE A 172 -8.88 -11.54 -11.66
N TRP A 173 -7.77 -11.66 -12.40
CA TRP A 173 -6.76 -12.73 -12.26
C TRP A 173 -7.30 -14.17 -12.39
N SER A 174 -8.47 -14.36 -12.96
CA SER A 174 -9.02 -15.66 -13.32
C SER A 174 -9.71 -15.57 -14.67
N LYS A 175 -9.81 -16.68 -15.39
CA LYS A 175 -10.49 -16.75 -16.69
C LYS A 175 -12.01 -16.60 -16.62
N GLU A 176 -12.56 -16.31 -15.46
CA GLU A 176 -13.99 -16.19 -15.24
C GLU A 176 -14.30 -14.84 -14.56
N ARG A 177 -15.38 -14.21 -14.97
CA ARG A 177 -15.94 -13.04 -14.30
C ARG A 177 -16.25 -13.42 -12.86
N LYS A 178 -15.70 -12.67 -11.89
CA LYS A 178 -15.97 -12.89 -10.47
C LYS A 178 -17.00 -11.90 -9.96
N SER A 179 -17.99 -12.44 -9.28
CA SER A 179 -18.80 -11.69 -8.36
C SER A 179 -18.08 -11.65 -7.02
N LEU A 180 -17.94 -10.47 -6.44
CA LEU A 180 -17.41 -10.27 -5.10
C LEU A 180 -18.53 -9.80 -4.18
N VAL A 181 -18.66 -10.46 -3.03
CA VAL A 181 -19.61 -10.05 -1.99
C VAL A 181 -18.89 -9.19 -0.98
N VAL A 182 -19.45 -8.03 -0.65
CA VAL A 182 -18.88 -7.16 0.39
C VAL A 182 -19.01 -7.83 1.75
N GLY A 183 -17.89 -8.22 2.34
CA GLY A 183 -17.82 -8.87 3.65
C GLY A 183 -17.46 -7.92 4.78
N GLY A 184 -16.78 -6.80 4.46
CA GLY A 184 -16.42 -5.78 5.42
C GLY A 184 -16.16 -4.43 4.78
N VAL A 185 -16.27 -3.38 5.60
CA VAL A 185 -15.92 -2.01 5.26
C VAL A 185 -14.90 -1.53 6.26
N TYR A 186 -13.78 -1.01 5.75
CA TYR A 186 -12.71 -0.47 6.57
C TYR A 186 -12.63 1.05 6.42
N LYS A 187 -12.15 1.73 7.45
CA LYS A 187 -11.92 3.17 7.44
C LYS A 187 -10.76 3.49 6.50
N ASP A 188 -10.91 4.52 5.67
CA ASP A 188 -9.89 4.92 4.72
C ASP A 188 -8.54 5.16 5.38
N PHE A 189 -7.50 4.64 4.75
CA PHE A 189 -6.12 4.94 5.11
C PHE A 189 -5.77 6.38 4.75
N PRO A 190 -4.93 7.05 5.55
CA PRO A 190 -4.38 8.35 5.18
C PRO A 190 -3.40 8.22 4.00
N GLU A 191 -3.08 9.35 3.36
CA GLU A 191 -2.20 9.38 2.18
C GLU A 191 -0.75 8.99 2.49
N ASN A 192 -0.32 9.05 3.76
CA ASN A 192 1.05 8.77 4.19
C ASN A 192 1.26 7.31 4.63
N THR A 193 0.70 6.36 3.89
CA THR A 193 0.92 4.92 4.08
C THR A 193 1.15 4.22 2.75
N GLN A 194 1.78 3.04 2.78
CA GLN A 194 1.97 2.19 1.61
C GLN A 194 0.68 1.52 1.13
N LEU A 195 -0.31 1.38 2.03
CA LEU A 195 -1.59 0.78 1.68
C LEU A 195 -2.50 1.78 0.98
N ASN A 196 -2.97 1.41 -0.18
CA ASN A 196 -3.91 2.22 -0.95
C ASN A 196 -5.35 1.93 -0.53
N ASN A 197 -6.21 2.94 -0.61
CA ASN A 197 -7.65 2.77 -0.47
C ASN A 197 -8.20 2.09 -1.73
N ALA A 198 -8.39 0.78 -1.65
CA ALA A 198 -8.77 -0.09 -2.74
C ALA A 198 -9.72 -1.19 -2.25
N ILE A 199 -10.32 -1.91 -3.17
CA ILE A 199 -11.04 -3.15 -2.87
C ILE A 199 -10.00 -4.23 -2.62
N TYR A 200 -9.92 -4.73 -1.38
CA TYR A 200 -9.07 -5.88 -1.05
C TYR A 200 -9.86 -7.17 -1.20
N THR A 201 -9.30 -8.12 -1.93
CA THR A 201 -9.89 -9.46 -2.11
C THR A 201 -8.81 -10.53 -2.03
N SER A 202 -9.24 -11.77 -1.78
CA SER A 202 -8.33 -12.89 -1.62
C SER A 202 -7.48 -13.13 -2.87
N LEU A 203 -6.19 -13.40 -2.68
CA LEU A 203 -5.31 -13.84 -3.74
C LEU A 203 -5.72 -15.25 -4.17
N SER A 204 -6.37 -15.36 -5.33
CA SER A 204 -6.78 -16.66 -5.86
C SER A 204 -5.57 -17.52 -6.20
N SER A 205 -5.44 -18.66 -5.53
CA SER A 205 -4.25 -19.51 -5.55
C SER A 205 -4.00 -20.22 -6.88
N THR A 206 -4.93 -20.19 -7.82
CA THR A 206 -4.89 -21.07 -8.99
C THR A 206 -4.10 -20.56 -10.17
N TYR A 207 -3.79 -19.27 -10.23
CA TYR A 207 -3.22 -18.66 -11.44
C TYR A 207 -1.69 -18.58 -11.48
N CYS A 208 -1.02 -18.39 -10.33
CA CYS A 208 0.41 -18.06 -10.29
C CYS A 208 1.24 -18.94 -9.36
N MET A 209 0.70 -20.02 -8.83
CA MET A 209 1.39 -20.83 -7.80
C MET A 209 2.72 -21.41 -8.29
N ASP A 210 2.79 -21.78 -9.57
CA ASP A 210 3.98 -22.35 -10.21
C ASP A 210 4.65 -21.40 -11.20
N ASP A 211 4.23 -20.11 -11.20
CA ASP A 211 4.77 -19.10 -12.11
C ASP A 211 6.05 -18.49 -11.51
N TRP A 212 7.18 -18.86 -12.10
CA TRP A 212 8.51 -18.38 -11.71
C TRP A 212 8.98 -17.15 -12.49
N ASP A 213 8.16 -16.63 -13.39
CA ASP A 213 8.52 -15.50 -14.27
C ASP A 213 7.79 -14.20 -13.88
N ASN A 214 6.75 -14.28 -13.04
CA ASN A 214 5.88 -13.14 -12.74
C ASN A 214 6.29 -12.42 -11.44
N TRP A 215 7.08 -11.36 -11.59
CA TRP A 215 7.65 -10.55 -10.50
C TRP A 215 6.73 -9.39 -10.12
N ILE A 216 5.57 -9.67 -9.56
CA ILE A 216 4.55 -8.66 -9.26
C ILE A 216 4.08 -8.64 -7.80
N PHE A 217 4.55 -9.57 -6.97
CA PHE A 217 4.05 -9.72 -5.63
C PHE A 217 4.94 -9.00 -4.62
N LEU A 218 4.34 -8.23 -3.73
CA LEU A 218 4.96 -7.69 -2.53
C LEU A 218 4.76 -8.70 -1.40
N CYS A 219 5.81 -8.97 -0.64
CA CYS A 219 5.74 -9.82 0.52
C CYS A 219 6.10 -9.02 1.77
N TYR A 220 5.20 -8.98 2.74
CA TYR A 220 5.43 -8.39 4.05
C TYR A 220 5.38 -9.48 5.12
N VAL A 221 6.23 -9.34 6.11
CA VAL A 221 6.31 -10.24 7.25
C VAL A 221 6.34 -9.46 8.55
N LEU A 222 5.69 -10.00 9.56
CA LEU A 222 5.74 -9.52 10.93
C LEU A 222 6.72 -10.39 11.70
N LEU A 223 7.77 -9.80 12.25
CA LEU A 223 8.77 -10.52 13.05
C LEU A 223 8.45 -10.40 14.55
N ASP A 224 8.72 -11.46 15.29
CA ASP A 224 8.70 -11.43 16.77
C ASP A 224 9.88 -10.65 17.35
N ASP A 225 11.04 -10.73 16.68
CA ASP A 225 12.26 -10.03 17.04
C ASP A 225 12.93 -9.42 15.80
N PRO A 226 12.87 -8.09 15.64
CA PRO A 226 13.53 -7.37 14.54
C PRO A 226 15.02 -7.61 14.40
N SER A 227 15.71 -8.00 15.50
CA SER A 227 17.14 -8.29 15.46
C SER A 227 17.49 -9.56 14.64
N GLN A 228 16.52 -10.44 14.41
CA GLN A 228 16.70 -11.70 13.69
C GLN A 228 16.63 -11.55 12.16
N LYS A 229 16.30 -10.38 11.64
CA LYS A 229 16.06 -10.16 10.21
C LYS A 229 17.19 -10.65 9.30
N ASP A 230 18.44 -10.33 9.66
CA ASP A 230 19.61 -10.71 8.85
C ASP A 230 19.91 -12.22 8.94
N LEU A 231 19.64 -12.81 10.10
CA LEU A 231 19.78 -14.26 10.31
C LEU A 231 18.75 -15.03 9.48
N ILE A 232 17.49 -14.60 9.49
CA ILE A 232 16.42 -15.23 8.70
C ILE A 232 16.77 -15.18 7.21
N CYS A 233 17.18 -14.00 6.70
CA CYS A 233 17.61 -13.86 5.31
C CYS A 233 18.78 -14.77 4.95
N SER A 234 19.81 -14.84 5.80
CA SER A 234 20.99 -15.67 5.54
C SER A 234 20.67 -17.16 5.53
N GLN A 235 19.86 -17.63 6.47
CA GLN A 235 19.41 -19.03 6.55
C GLN A 235 18.56 -19.41 5.34
N PHE A 236 17.60 -18.53 4.96
CA PHE A 236 16.77 -18.78 3.79
C PHE A 236 17.58 -18.87 2.50
N ASN A 237 18.55 -17.97 2.31
CA ASN A 237 19.41 -17.99 1.12
C ASN A 237 20.28 -19.25 1.03
N GLN A 238 20.71 -19.79 2.16
CA GLN A 238 21.48 -21.05 2.19
C GLN A 238 20.60 -22.27 1.91
N ALA A 239 19.36 -22.26 2.38
CA ALA A 239 18.45 -23.39 2.29
C ALA A 239 17.65 -23.44 1.00
N PHE A 240 17.31 -22.28 0.43
CA PHE A 240 16.45 -22.21 -0.74
C PHE A 240 17.26 -22.32 -2.04
N PRO A 241 17.10 -23.39 -2.83
CA PRO A 241 17.82 -23.58 -4.08
C PRO A 241 17.22 -22.69 -5.17
N PHE A 242 17.59 -21.43 -5.17
CA PHE A 242 17.12 -20.50 -6.19
C PHE A 242 17.70 -20.88 -7.57
N LYS A 243 16.84 -21.31 -8.48
CA LYS A 243 17.21 -21.49 -9.89
C LYS A 243 16.82 -20.22 -10.65
N PRO A 244 17.77 -19.34 -10.96
CA PRO A 244 17.46 -18.16 -11.76
C PRO A 244 17.08 -18.62 -13.17
N VAL A 245 15.83 -18.42 -13.56
CA VAL A 245 15.35 -18.82 -14.89
C VAL A 245 15.73 -17.78 -15.95
N SER A 246 16.00 -16.53 -15.56
CA SER A 246 16.26 -15.47 -16.53
C SER A 246 17.32 -14.42 -16.13
N TYR A 247 17.76 -14.37 -14.88
CA TYR A 247 18.70 -13.35 -14.41
C TYR A 247 19.89 -13.97 -13.67
N THR A 248 21.06 -13.85 -14.22
CA THR A 248 22.31 -14.48 -13.80
C THR A 248 22.89 -13.97 -12.49
N HIS A 249 22.29 -12.99 -11.81
CA HIS A 249 22.89 -12.32 -10.64
C HIS A 249 21.87 -11.88 -9.57
N LEU A 250 20.99 -12.77 -9.15
CA LEU A 250 20.19 -12.52 -7.95
C LEU A 250 21.04 -12.84 -6.71
N THR A 251 21.44 -11.83 -6.00
CA THR A 251 22.07 -11.95 -4.70
C THR A 251 21.07 -11.49 -3.65
N LEU A 252 20.64 -12.42 -2.80
CA LEU A 252 20.06 -12.25 -1.48
C LEU A 252 18.78 -11.41 -1.36
N PRO A 253 17.65 -12.02 -0.98
CA PRO A 253 16.50 -11.27 -0.48
C PRO A 253 16.92 -10.54 0.80
N THR A 254 16.54 -9.29 0.92
CA THR A 254 16.76 -8.46 2.09
C THR A 254 15.43 -7.99 2.63
N ILE A 255 15.26 -7.99 3.94
CA ILE A 255 14.10 -7.44 4.60
C ILE A 255 14.43 -6.01 4.99
N TYR A 256 13.58 -5.06 4.58
CA TYR A 256 13.68 -3.66 4.96
C TYR A 256 12.53 -3.27 5.88
N SER A 257 12.81 -2.40 6.84
CA SER A 257 11.75 -1.75 7.62
C SER A 257 10.88 -0.90 6.70
N VAL A 258 9.62 -0.98 6.91
CA VAL A 258 8.57 -0.24 6.18
C VAL A 258 8.54 1.21 6.64
#